data_2ebca7b1929e2ae231d3d1f9df75cc1d
#
_entry.id   2ebca7b1929e2ae231d3d1f9df75cc1d
#
_cell.length_a   1.000
_cell.length_b   1.000
_cell.length_c   1.000
_cell.angle_alpha   90.00
_cell.angle_beta   90.00
_cell.angle_gamma   90.00
#
_symmetry.space_group_name_H-M   'P 1'
#
loop_
_entity.id
_entity.type
_entity.pdbx_description
1 polymer ?
#
loop_
_entity_poly.entity_id
_entity_poly.type
_entity_poly.pdbx_seq_one_letter_code
_entity_poly.pdbx_strand_id
1 'polypeptide(L)'
;MELLKLEMTFTQMGGILNSGKRETYISGITLTDMNTVARQLLSGNNFLQIISDIQVNFNNPSGAYGSTITGYRAEIVNKNQVTTVNGGRLGMMNFNGSATIRASVVDSRGRQSDTRDITINVIEYFAPAFSLQL
;
A
#
# COMPACT_ATOMS: atom_id res chain seq x y z
N MET A 1 -27.11 -27.17 5.63
CA MET A 1 -26.93 -27.56 5.84
C MET A 1 -26.92 -27.58 5.91
N GLU A 2 -26.53 -26.86 5.74
CA GLU A 2 -26.18 -26.96 5.92
C GLU A 2 -25.91 -26.72 5.75
N LEU A 3 -26.05 -26.30 5.67
CA LEU A 3 -25.63 -26.41 5.67
C LEU A 3 -25.39 -26.35 5.51
N LEU A 4 -25.39 -26.00 5.36
CA LEU A 4 -24.97 -26.32 5.31
C LEU A 4 -24.93 -26.18 5.08
N LYS A 5 -24.89 -25.86 5.07
CA LYS A 5 -24.68 -25.99 4.90
C LYS A 5 -24.55 -25.67 4.61
N LEU A 6 -24.54 -25.27 4.27
CA LEU A 6 -24.15 -25.19 4.13
C LEU A 6 -23.78 -25.04 3.98
N GLU A 7 -23.56 -24.94 3.93
CA GLU A 7 -22.90 -25.05 3.87
C GLU A 7 -22.51 -25.22 3.23
N MET A 8 -22.60 -25.28 2.88
CA MET A 8 -22.03 -25.63 2.40
C MET A 8 -21.76 -25.64 1.89
N THR A 9 -21.77 -25.54 1.58
CA THR A 9 -21.27 -25.67 1.12
C THR A 9 -21.02 -25.55 0.48
N PHE A 10 -20.75 -25.50 0.13
CA PHE A 10 -20.24 -25.54 -0.27
C PHE A 10 -19.72 -25.51 -0.95
N THR A 11 -19.48 -25.39 -0.92
CA THR A 11 -18.81 -25.58 -1.54
C THR A 11 -18.92 -25.59 -2.18
N GLN A 12 -19.25 -25.39 -2.41
CA GLN A 12 -19.31 -25.38 -2.87
C GLN A 12 -19.56 -24.84 -3.25
N MET A 13 -19.99 -24.67 -3.31
CA MET A 13 -19.94 -23.90 -3.68
C MET A 13 -18.99 -23.63 -4.36
N GLY A 14 -18.65 -24.10 -5.05
CA GLY A 14 -17.53 -24.32 -5.68
C GLY A 14 -16.77 -23.19 -6.11
N GLY A 15 -16.93 -22.73 -7.31
CA GLY A 15 -16.19 -21.61 -7.79
C GLY A 15 -16.25 -20.46 -6.86
N ILE A 16 -17.33 -20.31 -6.28
CA ILE A 16 -17.47 -19.35 -5.27
C ILE A 16 -16.49 -19.56 -4.19
N LEU A 17 -16.29 -20.78 -3.86
CA LEU A 17 -15.38 -21.09 -2.80
C LEU A 17 -13.96 -20.80 -3.20
N ASN A 18 -13.67 -20.91 -4.46
CA ASN A 18 -12.32 -20.65 -4.91
C ASN A 18 -11.97 -19.22 -4.86
N SER A 19 -12.89 -18.42 -5.31
CA SER A 19 -12.67 -17.01 -5.23
C SER A 19 -12.90 -16.58 -3.82
N GLY A 20 -13.21 -17.54 -3.01
CA GLY A 20 -13.84 -17.32 -1.80
C GLY A 20 -12.97 -16.97 -0.66
N LYS A 21 -12.10 -16.07 -0.83
CA LYS A 21 -11.53 -15.47 0.37
C LYS A 21 -12.67 -14.90 1.18
N ARG A 22 -12.62 -15.17 2.47
CA ARG A 22 -13.66 -14.72 3.37
C ARG A 22 -13.48 -13.30 3.82
N GLU A 23 -12.36 -12.72 3.47
CA GLU A 23 -12.06 -11.36 3.87
C GLU A 23 -11.53 -10.62 2.68
N THR A 24 -11.79 -9.34 2.67
CA THR A 24 -11.16 -8.44 1.73
C THR A 24 -9.69 -8.34 2.11
N TYR A 25 -8.82 -8.35 1.11
CA TYR A 25 -7.43 -8.71 1.35
C TYR A 25 -6.49 -7.99 0.39
N ILE A 26 -5.30 -7.68 0.88
CA ILE A 26 -4.14 -7.37 0.06
C ILE A 26 -2.96 -8.14 0.64
N SER A 27 -2.05 -8.59 -0.22
CA SER A 27 -0.87 -9.28 0.27
C SER A 27 0.20 -8.32 0.78
N GLY A 28 0.15 -7.08 0.33
CA GLY A 28 1.09 -6.06 0.75
C GLY A 28 1.08 -4.91 -0.23
N ILE A 29 2.09 -4.07 -0.14
CA ILE A 29 2.26 -2.96 -1.06
C ILE A 29 3.69 -2.94 -1.59
N THR A 30 3.86 -2.35 -2.77
CA THR A 30 5.16 -2.12 -3.37
C THR A 30 5.37 -0.62 -3.46
N LEU A 31 6.49 -0.16 -2.95
CA LEU A 31 6.85 1.25 -2.95
C LEU A 31 7.88 1.50 -4.04
N THR A 32 7.64 2.52 -4.83
CA THR A 32 8.58 2.92 -5.88
C THR A 32 8.85 4.40 -5.73
N ASP A 33 10.13 4.77 -5.70
CA ASP A 33 10.51 6.17 -5.71
C ASP A 33 10.42 6.66 -7.14
N MET A 34 9.55 7.62 -7.39
CA MET A 34 9.34 8.13 -8.75
C MET A 34 10.37 9.16 -9.14
N ASN A 35 11.21 9.60 -8.21
CA ASN A 35 12.35 10.41 -8.54
C ASN A 35 13.50 9.49 -8.95
N THR A 36 13.91 9.59 -10.21
CA THR A 36 14.88 8.65 -10.76
C THR A 36 16.25 8.78 -10.11
N VAL A 37 16.65 9.98 -9.75
CA VAL A 37 17.95 10.20 -9.11
C VAL A 37 17.98 9.58 -7.73
N ALA A 38 16.97 9.85 -6.93
CA ALA A 38 16.88 9.28 -5.58
C ALA A 38 16.80 7.77 -5.66
N ARG A 39 16.04 7.24 -6.60
CA ARG A 39 15.90 5.79 -6.76
C ARG A 39 17.23 5.13 -7.09
N GLN A 40 18.08 5.82 -7.85
CA GLN A 40 19.40 5.29 -8.19
C GLN A 40 20.37 5.36 -7.01
N LEU A 41 20.21 6.36 -6.16
CA LEU A 41 21.12 6.55 -5.03
C LEU A 41 20.77 5.70 -3.82
N LEU A 42 19.49 5.43 -3.64
CA LEU A 42 19.00 4.74 -2.45
C LEU A 42 18.33 3.45 -2.83
N SER A 43 18.36 2.49 -1.93
CA SER A 43 17.76 1.18 -2.16
C SER A 43 16.86 0.79 -1.01
N GLY A 44 16.05 -0.24 -1.24
CA GLY A 44 15.14 -0.74 -0.22
C GLY A 44 14.09 0.29 0.14
N ASN A 45 13.82 0.42 1.41
CA ASN A 45 12.80 1.33 1.90
C ASN A 45 13.41 2.65 2.38
N ASN A 46 14.49 3.09 1.74
CA ASN A 46 15.13 4.36 2.03
C ASN A 46 14.73 5.38 0.98
N PHE A 47 14.34 6.56 1.44
CA PHE A 47 13.87 7.64 0.58
C PHE A 47 14.55 8.93 1.01
N LEU A 48 14.61 9.90 0.10
CA LEU A 48 15.29 11.16 0.37
C LEU A 48 14.27 12.24 0.69
N GLN A 49 14.44 12.89 1.81
CA GLN A 49 13.57 13.99 2.23
C GLN A 49 13.46 15.03 1.11
N ILE A 50 12.24 15.50 0.87
CA ILE A 50 11.91 16.52 -0.12
C ILE A 50 11.99 16.00 -1.57
N ILE A 51 12.98 15.19 -1.89
CA ILE A 51 13.28 14.78 -3.27
C ILE A 51 12.47 13.56 -3.70
N SER A 52 12.36 12.56 -2.83
CA SER A 52 11.67 11.32 -3.16
C SER A 52 10.16 11.55 -3.25
N ASP A 53 9.54 10.76 -4.11
CA ASP A 53 8.09 10.77 -4.29
C ASP A 53 7.64 9.32 -4.39
N ILE A 54 7.02 8.83 -3.35
CA ILE A 54 6.70 7.40 -3.24
C ILE A 54 5.39 7.09 -3.93
N GLN A 55 5.46 6.19 -4.92
CA GLN A 55 4.28 5.60 -5.52
C GLN A 55 3.94 4.31 -4.79
N VAL A 56 2.67 4.11 -4.50
CA VAL A 56 2.20 2.92 -3.79
C VAL A 56 1.39 2.05 -4.74
N ASN A 57 1.84 0.81 -4.92
CA ASN A 57 1.09 -0.19 -5.66
C ASN A 57 0.59 -1.25 -4.68
N PHE A 58 -0.68 -1.59 -4.79
CA PHE A 58 -1.32 -2.54 -3.90
C PHE A 58 -1.26 -3.92 -4.52
N ASN A 59 -0.71 -4.88 -3.80
CA ASN A 59 -0.42 -6.21 -4.33
C ASN A 59 -1.55 -7.18 -4.07
N ASN A 60 -2.05 -7.78 -5.15
CA ASN A 60 -3.04 -8.84 -5.11
C ASN A 60 -4.30 -8.49 -4.30
N PRO A 61 -4.89 -7.31 -4.54
CA PRO A 61 -6.11 -6.98 -3.81
C PRO A 61 -7.25 -7.89 -4.25
N SER A 62 -8.05 -8.30 -3.29
CA SER A 62 -9.23 -9.14 -3.60
C SER A 62 -10.33 -8.87 -2.60
N GLY A 63 -11.57 -8.85 -3.08
CA GLY A 63 -12.73 -8.66 -2.25
C GLY A 63 -13.21 -9.98 -1.66
N ALA A 64 -13.83 -9.90 -0.49
CA ALA A 64 -14.40 -11.07 0.15
C ALA A 64 -15.55 -11.61 -0.69
N TYR A 65 -15.65 -12.93 -0.76
CA TYR A 65 -16.75 -13.63 -1.44
C TYR A 65 -16.94 -13.16 -2.88
N GLY A 66 -15.83 -12.90 -3.56
CA GLY A 66 -15.89 -12.52 -4.98
C GLY A 66 -16.31 -11.09 -5.23
N SER A 67 -16.43 -10.27 -4.21
CA SER A 67 -16.73 -8.85 -4.42
C SER A 67 -15.54 -8.14 -5.06
N THR A 68 -15.79 -6.99 -5.64
CA THR A 68 -14.74 -6.22 -6.29
C THR A 68 -14.11 -5.23 -5.31
N ILE A 69 -12.89 -4.81 -5.61
CA ILE A 69 -12.24 -3.76 -4.84
C ILE A 69 -12.66 -2.42 -5.40
N THR A 70 -13.17 -1.56 -4.54
CA THR A 70 -13.66 -0.24 -4.91
C THR A 70 -12.88 0.90 -4.30
N GLY A 71 -12.04 0.64 -3.32
CA GLY A 71 -11.28 1.71 -2.69
C GLY A 71 -9.91 1.25 -2.24
N TYR A 72 -8.98 2.19 -2.28
CA TYR A 72 -7.60 1.99 -1.85
C TYR A 72 -7.24 3.12 -0.91
N ARG A 73 -6.40 2.83 0.06
CA ARG A 73 -5.88 3.87 0.93
C ARG A 73 -4.49 3.49 1.40
N ALA A 74 -3.56 4.39 1.26
CA ALA A 74 -2.23 4.26 1.84
C ALA A 74 -1.85 5.60 2.43
N GLU A 75 -1.21 5.59 3.59
CA GLU A 75 -0.84 6.82 4.27
C GLU A 75 0.50 6.67 4.95
N ILE A 76 1.20 7.78 5.07
CA ILE A 76 2.35 7.85 5.97
C ILE A 76 1.76 8.26 7.31
N VAL A 77 1.83 7.35 8.28
CA VAL A 77 1.15 7.51 9.56
C VAL A 77 1.64 8.78 10.26
N ASN A 78 0.70 9.59 10.71
CA ASN A 78 0.93 10.85 11.45
C ASN A 78 1.58 11.96 10.63
N LYS A 79 1.56 11.84 9.30
CA LYS A 79 2.19 12.85 8.43
C LYS A 79 1.20 13.53 7.48
N ASN A 80 -0.06 13.16 7.54
CA ASN A 80 -1.10 13.73 6.67
C ASN A 80 -0.78 13.58 5.17
N GLN A 81 -0.12 12.49 4.82
CA GLN A 81 0.21 12.18 3.43
C GLN A 81 -0.49 10.88 3.07
N VAL A 82 -1.43 10.97 2.15
CA VAL A 82 -2.37 9.88 1.85
C VAL A 82 -2.56 9.79 0.35
N THR A 83 -2.70 8.56 -0.16
CA THR A 83 -3.20 8.36 -1.50
C THR A 83 -4.37 7.36 -1.43
N THR A 84 -5.35 7.58 -2.29
CA THR A 84 -6.53 6.72 -2.37
C THR A 84 -6.64 6.03 -3.72
N VAL A 85 -5.55 5.98 -4.46
CA VAL A 85 -5.49 5.40 -5.80
C VAL A 85 -4.38 4.36 -5.84
N ASN A 86 -4.66 3.23 -6.47
CA ASN A 86 -3.62 2.24 -6.71
C ASN A 86 -2.63 2.83 -7.73
N GLY A 87 -1.35 2.90 -7.34
CA GLY A 87 -0.35 3.60 -8.13
C GLY A 87 -0.29 5.09 -7.83
N GLY A 88 -1.00 5.55 -6.82
CA GLY A 88 -0.94 6.95 -6.42
C GLY A 88 0.31 7.30 -5.64
N ARG A 89 0.56 8.57 -5.51
CA ARG A 89 1.78 9.07 -4.87
C ARG A 89 1.47 9.72 -3.53
N LEU A 90 2.42 9.59 -2.62
CA LEU A 90 2.26 10.15 -1.27
C LEU A 90 2.74 11.60 -1.16
N GLY A 91 3.46 12.08 -2.17
CA GLY A 91 3.87 13.47 -2.19
C GLY A 91 5.20 13.73 -1.50
N MET A 92 5.54 14.99 -1.39
CA MET A 92 6.81 15.42 -0.84
C MET A 92 6.85 15.21 0.67
N MET A 93 7.94 14.65 1.15
CA MET A 93 8.13 14.38 2.57
C MET A 93 9.02 15.46 3.19
N ASN A 94 8.46 16.23 4.12
CA ASN A 94 9.19 17.30 4.80
C ASN A 94 9.81 16.88 6.13
N PHE A 95 9.79 15.59 6.40
CA PHE A 95 10.32 15.04 7.64
C PHE A 95 11.47 14.11 7.31
N ASN A 96 12.21 13.69 8.32
CA ASN A 96 13.23 12.66 8.18
C ASN A 96 13.10 11.65 9.33
N GLY A 97 13.80 10.52 9.19
CA GLY A 97 13.75 9.44 10.16
C GLY A 97 12.81 8.34 9.75
N SER A 98 12.52 7.47 10.69
CA SER A 98 11.62 6.33 10.45
C SER A 98 10.18 6.78 10.38
N ALA A 99 9.44 6.15 9.48
CA ALA A 99 8.00 6.35 9.38
C ALA A 99 7.35 5.04 8.93
N THR A 100 6.05 4.96 9.08
CA THR A 100 5.31 3.77 8.67
C THR A 100 4.32 4.16 7.59
N ILE A 101 4.30 3.36 6.51
CA ILE A 101 3.25 3.47 5.50
C ILE A 101 2.26 2.35 5.79
N ARG A 102 1.00 2.73 5.94
CA ARG A 102 -0.09 1.80 6.26
C ARG A 102 -1.09 1.80 5.11
N ALA A 103 -1.46 0.60 4.67
CA ALA A 103 -2.32 0.46 3.51
C ALA A 103 -3.45 -0.52 3.76
N SER A 104 -4.58 -0.26 3.11
CA SER A 104 -5.74 -1.15 3.14
C SER A 104 -6.57 -0.94 1.89
N VAL A 105 -7.48 -1.85 1.65
CA VAL A 105 -8.44 -1.75 0.55
C VAL A 105 -9.85 -1.98 1.07
N VAL A 106 -10.83 -1.55 0.28
CA VAL A 106 -12.25 -1.70 0.62
C VAL A 106 -12.95 -2.33 -0.57
N ASP A 107 -13.85 -3.26 -0.30
CA ASP A 107 -14.59 -3.94 -1.35
C ASP A 107 -15.93 -3.23 -1.63
N SER A 108 -16.64 -3.75 -2.64
CA SER A 108 -17.89 -3.15 -3.11
C SER A 108 -19.01 -3.21 -2.08
N ARG A 109 -18.81 -3.96 -1.01
CA ARG A 109 -19.80 -4.04 0.08
C ARG A 109 -19.34 -3.26 1.31
N GLY A 110 -18.27 -2.50 1.18
CA GLY A 110 -17.79 -1.65 2.27
C GLY A 110 -16.91 -2.36 3.29
N ARG A 111 -16.50 -3.59 3.03
CA ARG A 111 -15.62 -4.28 3.95
C ARG A 111 -14.18 -3.89 3.70
N GLN A 112 -13.48 -3.63 4.78
CA GLN A 112 -12.08 -3.20 4.72
C GLN A 112 -11.15 -4.38 5.00
N SER A 113 -10.04 -4.43 4.29
CA SER A 113 -9.00 -5.43 4.55
C SER A 113 -8.27 -5.11 5.85
N ASP A 114 -7.54 -6.09 6.35
CA ASP A 114 -6.53 -5.81 7.37
C ASP A 114 -5.52 -4.85 6.79
N THR A 115 -4.90 -4.08 7.64
CA THR A 115 -3.87 -3.14 7.22
C THR A 115 -2.56 -3.86 6.99
N ARG A 116 -1.76 -3.30 6.07
CA ARG A 116 -0.39 -3.76 5.82
C ARG A 116 0.53 -2.59 6.04
N ASP A 117 1.51 -2.79 6.89
CA ASP A 117 2.44 -1.73 7.29
C ASP A 117 3.83 -2.03 6.73
N ILE A 118 4.48 -0.97 6.26
CA ILE A 118 5.90 -1.04 5.87
C ILE A 118 6.60 0.11 6.57
N THR A 119 7.72 -0.19 7.20
CA THR A 119 8.57 0.84 7.79
C THR A 119 9.51 1.37 6.71
N ILE A 120 9.57 2.68 6.60
CA ILE A 120 10.47 3.37 5.70
C ILE A 120 11.43 4.22 6.51
N ASN A 121 12.54 4.59 5.88
CA ASN A 121 13.50 5.51 6.47
C ASN A 121 13.73 6.67 5.51
N VAL A 122 13.41 7.87 5.96
CA VAL A 122 13.57 9.08 5.15
C VAL A 122 14.87 9.75 5.56
N ILE A 123 15.79 9.81 4.61
CA ILE A 123 17.12 10.37 4.83
C ILE A 123 17.04 11.88 4.72
N GLU A 124 17.62 12.56 5.67
CA GLU A 124 17.63 14.01 5.67
C GLU A 124 18.33 14.56 4.44
N TYR A 125 17.69 15.53 3.80
CA TYR A 125 18.26 16.18 2.63
C TYR A 125 18.94 17.46 3.05
N PHE A 126 20.19 17.60 2.64
CA PHE A 126 20.94 18.82 2.85
C PHE A 126 21.06 19.57 1.53
N ALA A 127 20.69 20.82 1.54
CA ALA A 127 20.92 21.65 0.38
C ALA A 127 22.39 21.52 -0.01
N PRO A 128 22.67 21.26 -1.29
CA PRO A 128 24.02 20.87 -1.66
C PRO A 128 24.95 22.06 -1.86
N ALA A 129 25.15 22.80 -0.82
CA ALA A 129 26.12 23.89 -0.89
C ALA A 129 27.46 23.35 -1.30
N PHE A 130 27.81 22.19 -0.77
CA PHE A 130 29.07 21.57 -1.11
C PHE A 130 29.11 21.08 -2.56
N SER A 131 28.01 20.85 -3.17
CA SER A 131 28.02 20.39 -4.56
C SER A 131 28.44 21.50 -5.49
N LEU A 132 28.43 22.71 -5.04
CA LEU A 132 28.82 23.83 -5.85
C LEU A 132 30.33 23.84 -6.10
N GLN A 133 31.04 23.07 -5.37
CA GLN A 133 32.47 22.96 -5.56
C GLN A 133 32.83 22.14 -6.77
N LEU A 134 31.89 21.61 -7.40
CA LEU A 134 32.13 20.78 -8.58
C LEU A 134 32.51 21.58 -9.77
#